data_f3bf9e06398d55061d85622209b50482
#
_entry.id   f3bf9e06398d55061d85622209b50482
#
_cell.length_a   1.000
_cell.length_b   1.000
_cell.length_c   1.000
_cell.angle_alpha   90.00
_cell.angle_beta   90.00
_cell.angle_gamma   90.00
#
_symmetry.space_group_name_H-M   'P 1'
#
loop_
_entity.id
_entity.type
_entity.pdbx_description
1 polymer ?
#
loop_
_entity_poly.entity_id
_entity_poly.type
_entity_poly.pdbx_seq_one_letter_code
_entity_poly.pdbx_strand_id
1 'polypeptide(L)'
;MAAGNPEAAQLVACEAVVLAETKDHADWELLNKCAERATGTSGAALKAACEEVEDQEDEHLYHTKGWCRELWIKSLGMRAVLPPPEEEHHVKTAIGAARAAKGSERSR
;
A
#
# COMPACT_ATOMS: atom_id res chain seq x y z
N MET A 1 14.18 17.15 14.83
CA MET A 1 13.82 15.74 15.01
C MET A 1 12.32 15.54 14.94
N ALA A 2 11.87 14.47 14.30
CA ALA A 2 10.45 14.16 14.18
C ALA A 2 9.74 14.06 15.54
N ALA A 3 10.45 13.62 16.59
CA ALA A 3 9.90 13.46 17.93
C ALA A 3 9.32 14.75 18.53
N GLY A 4 9.81 15.92 18.11
CA GLY A 4 9.32 17.21 18.62
C GLY A 4 8.18 17.81 17.79
N ASN A 5 7.80 17.16 16.66
CA ASN A 5 6.78 17.67 15.76
C ASN A 5 5.86 16.52 15.32
N PRO A 6 4.62 16.47 15.79
CA PRO A 6 3.69 15.38 15.47
C PRO A 6 3.45 15.22 13.97
N GLU A 7 3.37 16.29 13.20
CA GLU A 7 3.16 16.23 11.76
C GLU A 7 4.37 15.61 11.05
N ALA A 8 5.57 16.04 11.40
CA ALA A 8 6.80 15.45 10.85
C ALA A 8 6.95 13.99 11.25
N ALA A 9 6.60 13.64 12.50
CA ALA A 9 6.62 12.26 12.96
C ALA A 9 5.66 11.38 12.14
N GLN A 10 4.48 11.89 11.83
CA GLN A 10 3.50 11.19 11.01
C GLN A 10 4.04 10.93 9.60
N LEU A 11 4.68 11.92 8.98
CA LEU A 11 5.29 11.77 7.66
C LEU A 11 6.38 10.69 7.65
N VAL A 12 7.25 10.71 8.65
CA VAL A 12 8.31 9.70 8.80
C VAL A 12 7.70 8.31 8.98
N ALA A 13 6.69 8.19 9.83
CA ALA A 13 6.02 6.92 10.08
C ALA A 13 5.35 6.36 8.82
N CYS A 14 4.64 7.20 8.05
CA CYS A 14 3.97 6.73 6.84
C CYS A 14 4.98 6.30 5.76
N GLU A 15 6.11 6.99 5.64
CA GLU A 15 7.17 6.58 4.72
C GLU A 15 7.78 5.24 5.12
N ALA A 16 8.00 5.02 6.41
CA ALA A 16 8.49 3.74 6.92
C ALA A 16 7.53 2.60 6.58
N VAL A 17 6.22 2.82 6.74
CA VAL A 17 5.20 1.83 6.38
C VAL A 17 5.23 1.54 4.87
N VAL A 18 5.30 2.56 4.03
CA VAL A 18 5.38 2.38 2.57
C VAL A 18 6.61 1.57 2.17
N LEU A 19 7.76 1.85 2.80
CA LEU A 19 8.97 1.08 2.54
C LEU A 19 8.81 -0.39 2.95
N ALA A 20 8.23 -0.64 4.12
CA ALA A 20 7.97 -1.99 4.60
C ALA A 20 6.99 -2.74 3.68
N GLU A 21 5.90 -2.10 3.28
CA GLU A 21 4.91 -2.70 2.38
C GLU A 21 5.50 -2.95 0.98
N THR A 22 6.36 -2.06 0.50
CA THR A 22 7.05 -2.23 -0.80
C THR A 22 7.97 -3.45 -0.75
N LYS A 23 8.71 -3.63 0.33
CA LYS A 23 9.56 -4.79 0.52
C LYS A 23 8.73 -6.08 0.62
N ASP A 24 7.65 -6.04 1.38
CA ASP A 24 6.72 -7.17 1.52
C ASP A 24 6.12 -7.56 0.17
N HIS A 25 5.70 -6.58 -0.62
CA HIS A 25 5.18 -6.81 -1.97
C HIS A 25 6.22 -7.49 -2.86
N ALA A 26 7.46 -7.01 -2.84
CA ALA A 26 8.55 -7.61 -3.62
C ALA A 26 8.84 -9.05 -3.17
N ASP A 27 8.76 -9.32 -1.87
CA ASP A 27 8.96 -10.67 -1.34
C ASP A 27 7.85 -11.63 -1.79
N TRP A 28 6.59 -11.17 -1.81
CA TRP A 28 5.49 -11.98 -2.31
C TRP A 28 5.57 -12.22 -3.82
N GLU A 29 6.06 -11.26 -4.59
CA GLU A 29 6.34 -11.46 -6.02
C GLU A 29 7.37 -12.55 -6.22
N LEU A 30 8.44 -12.54 -5.41
CA LEU A 30 9.47 -13.57 -5.45
C LEU A 30 8.89 -14.94 -5.09
N LEU A 31 8.10 -15.02 -4.01
CA LEU A 31 7.45 -16.26 -3.60
C LEU A 31 6.53 -16.80 -4.69
N ASN A 32 5.81 -15.92 -5.38
CA ASN A 32 4.94 -16.32 -6.47
C ASN A 32 5.73 -16.92 -7.63
N LYS A 33 6.88 -16.35 -7.96
CA LYS A 33 7.79 -16.91 -8.98
C LYS A 33 8.32 -18.27 -8.56
N CYS A 34 8.63 -18.45 -7.30
CA CYS A 34 9.03 -19.76 -6.75
C CYS A 34 7.88 -20.77 -6.86
N ALA A 35 6.66 -20.33 -6.54
CA ALA A 35 5.48 -21.19 -6.61
C ALA A 35 5.20 -21.69 -8.03
N GLU A 36 5.44 -20.86 -9.04
CA GLU A 36 5.27 -21.22 -10.45
C GLU A 36 6.22 -22.36 -10.87
N ARG A 37 7.36 -22.48 -10.21
CA ARG A 37 8.40 -23.47 -10.54
C ARG A 37 8.42 -24.67 -9.61
N ALA A 38 7.82 -24.56 -8.44
CA ALA A 38 7.76 -25.64 -7.47
C ALA A 38 6.75 -26.70 -7.91
N THR A 39 7.02 -27.96 -7.56
CA THR A 39 6.18 -29.10 -7.89
C THR A 39 5.72 -29.85 -6.64
N GLY A 40 4.77 -30.73 -6.81
CA GLY A 40 4.29 -31.58 -5.72
C GLY A 40 3.42 -30.83 -4.71
N THR A 41 3.25 -31.44 -3.55
CA THR A 41 2.39 -30.91 -2.48
C THR A 41 2.87 -29.55 -1.96
N SER A 42 4.19 -29.39 -1.81
CA SER A 42 4.79 -28.13 -1.36
C SER A 42 4.55 -27.00 -2.35
N GLY A 43 4.65 -27.31 -3.64
CA GLY A 43 4.37 -26.31 -4.68
C GLY A 43 2.93 -25.86 -4.69
N ALA A 44 1.99 -26.79 -4.54
CA ALA A 44 0.56 -26.49 -4.48
C ALA A 44 0.23 -25.65 -3.23
N ALA A 45 0.83 -25.97 -2.08
CA ALA A 45 0.63 -25.21 -0.86
C ALA A 45 1.16 -23.78 -0.97
N LEU A 46 2.34 -23.60 -1.57
CA LEU A 46 2.94 -22.29 -1.77
C LEU A 46 2.10 -21.43 -2.72
N LYS A 47 1.63 -22.01 -3.80
CA LYS A 47 0.74 -21.33 -4.75
C LYS A 47 -0.55 -20.88 -4.10
N ALA A 48 -1.18 -21.76 -3.30
CA ALA A 48 -2.40 -21.43 -2.58
C ALA A 48 -2.17 -20.26 -1.60
N ALA A 49 -1.05 -20.26 -0.88
CA ALA A 49 -0.69 -19.18 0.03
C ALA A 49 -0.51 -17.85 -0.71
N CYS A 50 0.17 -17.85 -1.85
CA CYS A 50 0.34 -16.65 -2.66
C CYS A 50 -1.00 -16.10 -3.16
N GLU A 51 -1.88 -16.96 -3.64
CA GLU A 51 -3.21 -16.57 -4.12
C GLU A 51 -4.06 -15.97 -3.00
N GLU A 52 -3.96 -16.53 -1.79
CA GLU A 52 -4.72 -16.06 -0.63
C GLU A 52 -4.34 -14.64 -0.21
N VAL A 53 -3.06 -14.27 -0.28
CA VAL A 53 -2.58 -12.98 0.21
C VAL A 53 -2.46 -11.91 -0.87
N GLU A 54 -2.51 -12.28 -2.15
CA GLU A 54 -2.23 -11.36 -3.25
C GLU A 54 -3.06 -10.08 -3.21
N ASP A 55 -4.38 -10.19 -3.15
CA ASP A 55 -5.27 -9.05 -3.13
C ASP A 55 -5.05 -8.18 -1.89
N GLN A 56 -4.86 -8.81 -0.75
CA GLN A 56 -4.67 -8.15 0.53
C GLN A 56 -3.34 -7.38 0.57
N GLU A 57 -2.30 -7.99 0.04
CA GLU A 57 -0.97 -7.40 -0.01
C GLU A 57 -0.94 -6.20 -0.95
N ASP A 58 -1.55 -6.31 -2.13
CA ASP A 58 -1.69 -5.21 -3.07
C ASP A 58 -2.50 -4.06 -2.46
N GLU A 59 -3.59 -4.37 -1.81
CA GLU A 59 -4.42 -3.37 -1.13
C GLU A 59 -3.64 -2.62 -0.06
N HIS A 60 -2.85 -3.32 0.74
CA HIS A 60 -2.00 -2.69 1.76
C HIS A 60 -0.99 -1.73 1.13
N LEU A 61 -0.30 -2.18 0.09
CA LEU A 61 0.72 -1.35 -0.57
C LEU A 61 0.11 -0.10 -1.19
N TYR A 62 -0.91 -0.24 -2.03
CA TYR A 62 -1.47 0.90 -2.75
C TYR A 62 -2.23 1.85 -1.83
N HIS A 63 -2.88 1.32 -0.81
CA HIS A 63 -3.56 2.13 0.19
C HIS A 63 -2.57 2.99 0.99
N THR A 64 -1.50 2.39 1.47
CA THR A 64 -0.49 3.12 2.25
C THR A 64 0.29 4.12 1.40
N LYS A 65 0.58 3.80 0.15
CA LYS A 65 1.20 4.74 -0.79
C LYS A 65 0.32 5.96 -1.01
N GLY A 66 -0.97 5.74 -1.24
CA GLY A 66 -1.93 6.82 -1.43
C GLY A 66 -2.04 7.72 -0.20
N TRP A 67 -2.12 7.11 0.98
CA TRP A 67 -2.15 7.85 2.23
C TRP A 67 -0.89 8.68 2.44
N CYS A 68 0.28 8.09 2.24
CA CYS A 68 1.56 8.79 2.38
C CYS A 68 1.64 9.98 1.42
N ARG A 69 1.25 9.79 0.17
CA ARG A 69 1.19 10.86 -0.82
C ARG A 69 0.31 12.01 -0.34
N GLU A 70 -0.90 11.70 0.16
CA GLU A 70 -1.84 12.73 0.61
C GLU A 70 -1.33 13.48 1.84
N LEU A 71 -0.65 12.82 2.75
CA LEU A 71 -0.03 13.48 3.89
C LEU A 71 1.05 14.47 3.46
N TRP A 72 1.88 14.09 2.49
CA TRP A 72 2.89 14.99 1.93
C TRP A 72 2.26 16.18 1.21
N ILE A 73 1.26 15.93 0.37
CA ILE A 73 0.55 16.98 -0.36
C ILE A 73 -0.07 17.98 0.61
N LYS A 74 -0.69 17.47 1.67
CA LYS A 74 -1.26 18.31 2.73
C LYS A 74 -0.19 19.15 3.42
N SER A 75 0.96 18.56 3.73
CA SER A 75 2.05 19.28 4.38
C SER A 75 2.61 20.40 3.51
N LEU A 76 2.49 20.28 2.19
CA LEU A 76 2.89 21.30 1.23
C LEU A 76 1.78 22.34 0.95
N GLY A 77 0.64 22.23 1.62
CA GLY A 77 -0.47 23.16 1.43
C GLY A 77 -1.22 22.99 0.11
N MET A 78 -1.09 21.83 -0.52
CA MET A 78 -1.73 21.54 -1.80
C MET A 78 -3.01 20.73 -1.64
N ARG A 79 -3.83 20.72 -2.67
CA ARG A 79 -5.08 19.95 -2.67
C ARG A 79 -4.83 18.46 -2.92
N ALA A 80 -5.71 17.63 -2.38
CA ALA A 80 -5.71 16.19 -2.61
C ALA A 80 -5.76 15.84 -4.10
N VAL A 81 -5.11 14.74 -4.45
CA VAL A 81 -5.18 14.19 -5.81
C VAL A 81 -6.36 13.21 -5.87
N LEU A 82 -7.36 13.53 -6.70
CA LEU A 82 -8.57 12.73 -6.85
C LEU A 82 -8.89 12.55 -8.34
N PRO A 83 -9.31 11.35 -8.79
CA PRO A 83 -9.33 10.11 -8.01
C PRO A 83 -7.91 9.62 -7.70
N PRO A 84 -7.73 8.78 -6.67
CA PRO A 84 -6.41 8.26 -6.35
C PRO A 84 -5.83 7.44 -7.50
N PRO A 85 -4.57 7.67 -7.91
CA PRO A 85 -3.96 6.89 -9.00
C PRO A 85 -3.95 5.37 -8.76
N GLU A 86 -3.99 4.95 -7.50
CA GLU A 86 -4.03 3.56 -7.10
C GLU A 86 -5.24 2.80 -7.64
N GLU A 87 -6.32 3.51 -7.99
CA GLU A 87 -7.52 2.91 -8.57
C GLU A 87 -7.25 2.19 -9.89
N GLU A 88 -6.20 2.56 -10.59
CA GLU A 88 -5.82 1.94 -11.86
C GLU A 88 -5.30 0.51 -11.71
N HIS A 89 -4.92 0.13 -10.48
CA HIS A 89 -4.25 -1.16 -10.25
C HIS A 89 -5.20 -2.30 -9.88
N HIS A 90 -6.24 -2.04 -9.06
CA HIS A 90 -7.10 -3.11 -8.56
C HIS A 90 -8.44 -2.55 -8.06
N VAL A 91 -9.55 -3.24 -8.37
CA VAL A 91 -10.91 -2.79 -8.00
C VAL A 91 -11.09 -2.65 -6.49
N LYS A 92 -10.65 -3.63 -5.70
CA LYS A 92 -10.74 -3.56 -4.24
C LYS A 92 -9.89 -2.45 -3.67
N THR A 93 -8.70 -2.29 -4.22
CA THR A 93 -7.79 -1.21 -3.86
C THR A 93 -8.39 0.14 -4.21
N ALA A 94 -9.06 0.23 -5.36
CA ALA A 94 -9.75 1.45 -5.80
C ALA A 94 -10.80 1.90 -4.78
N ILE A 95 -11.59 0.97 -4.25
CA ILE A 95 -12.59 1.27 -3.24
C ILE A 95 -11.93 1.81 -1.97
N GLY A 96 -10.88 1.13 -1.50
CA GLY A 96 -10.12 1.55 -0.33
C GLY A 96 -9.47 2.91 -0.50
N ALA A 97 -8.83 3.13 -1.65
CA ALA A 97 -8.18 4.39 -1.99
C ALA A 97 -9.18 5.54 -2.10
N ALA A 98 -10.35 5.30 -2.68
CA ALA A 98 -11.41 6.29 -2.79
C ALA A 98 -11.92 6.71 -1.41
N ARG A 99 -12.06 5.77 -0.48
CA ARG A 99 -12.46 6.07 0.91
C ARG A 99 -11.40 6.90 1.62
N ALA A 100 -10.13 6.55 1.46
CA ALA A 100 -9.02 7.29 2.06
C ALA A 100 -8.95 8.71 1.50
N ALA A 101 -9.14 8.89 0.21
CA ALA A 101 -9.15 10.19 -0.45
C ALA A 101 -10.29 11.07 0.05
N LYS A 102 -11.48 10.51 0.23
CA LYS A 102 -12.62 11.24 0.80
C LYS A 102 -12.35 11.70 2.24
N GLY A 103 -11.73 10.84 3.03
CA GLY A 103 -11.32 11.19 4.39
C GLY A 103 -10.31 12.33 4.41
N SER A 104 -9.31 12.28 3.54
CA SER A 104 -8.31 13.33 3.39
C SER A 104 -8.92 14.66 2.94
N GLU A 105 -9.84 14.61 1.98
CA GLU A 105 -10.54 15.80 1.49
C GLU A 105 -11.38 16.45 2.58
N ARG A 106 -12.07 15.66 3.39
CA ARG A 106 -12.88 16.18 4.50
C ARG A 106 -12.06 16.86 5.59
N SER A 107 -10.83 16.42 5.78
CA SER A 107 -9.94 16.99 6.80
C SER A 107 -9.26 18.29 6.36
N ARG A 108 -9.49 18.72 5.16
CA ARG A 108 -9.01 19.97 4.59
C ARG A 108 -10.06 21.06 4.58
#